data_d848783ee835c89621afc6ec7e63250e
#
_entry.id   d848783ee835c89621afc6ec7e63250e
#
_cell.length_a   1.000
_cell.length_b   1.000
_cell.length_c   1.000
_cell.angle_alpha   90.00
_cell.angle_beta   90.00
_cell.angle_gamma   90.00
#
_symmetry.space_group_name_H-M   'P 1'
#
loop_
_entity.id
_entity.type
_entity.pdbx_description
1 polymer ?
#
loop_
_entity_poly.entity_id
_entity_poly.type
_entity_poly.pdbx_seq_one_letter_code
_entity_poly.pdbx_strand_id
1 'polypeptide(L)'
;MKHFARHILTLFLWLLLPLAGAAQGIRFPVEFWKAPSPQPDTVRIFLVGDVLSHGRVMESSARHGYSSFFKYIEEDIQGADLAICNMEFPLGGKPYSGYPVFSGPESFPEYLSEVGFDVFLLGNNHVLDRGSAGLSRTIEQMELRGLRYTGVAASAAADTLLNPLIVQVKGLRLAIVNFTYGTNQGASARWPKVQRMNKAALEPVMARAREKADIVLVCPHWGVEYALTHNAEQEEMARWLIKQGAHVIVGSHPHVVQDMEWMGDVPVYYSLGNALSNQNDLPARLEGAVTLGFATRLGERPHLASARLQYLWCTKPGMVEDSYAAVPVALPSTYWRDPADYQTMQATLKSSNIIAIFAKD
;
A
#
# COMPACT_ATOMS: atom_id res chain seq x y z
N MET A 1 7.61 -5.67 69.99
CA MET A 1 7.85 -6.20 68.67
C MET A 1 6.48 -6.49 67.98
N LYS A 2 5.80 -5.48 67.52
CA LYS A 2 4.60 -5.55 66.68
C LYS A 2 4.34 -4.11 66.27
N HIS A 3 4.92 -3.60 65.16
CA HIS A 3 4.53 -2.37 64.44
C HIS A 3 5.61 -2.03 63.38
N PHE A 4 5.88 -2.95 62.47
CA PHE A 4 6.77 -2.63 61.32
C PHE A 4 6.40 -3.36 60.03
N ALA A 5 5.11 -3.55 59.79
CA ALA A 5 4.69 -4.26 58.60
C ALA A 5 3.41 -3.66 57.95
N ARG A 6 3.31 -2.30 57.93
CA ARG A 6 2.09 -1.68 57.32
C ARG A 6 2.32 -0.47 56.41
N HIS A 7 3.57 -0.15 56.07
CA HIS A 7 3.85 1.05 55.24
C HIS A 7 4.60 0.80 53.93
N ILE A 8 4.71 -0.44 53.46
CA ILE A 8 5.36 -0.74 52.17
C ILE A 8 4.35 -1.12 51.06
N LEU A 9 3.06 -1.22 51.37
CA LEU A 9 2.05 -1.64 50.37
C LEU A 9 1.24 -0.49 49.75
N THR A 10 1.54 0.77 50.08
CA THR A 10 0.79 1.92 49.56
C THR A 10 1.57 2.80 48.61
N LEU A 11 2.79 2.46 48.22
CA LEU A 11 3.62 3.25 47.30
C LEU A 11 3.71 2.67 45.88
N PHE A 12 3.08 1.53 45.60
CA PHE A 12 3.11 0.90 44.27
C PHE A 12 1.80 1.02 43.49
N LEU A 13 0.80 1.72 44.01
CA LEU A 13 -0.52 1.83 43.37
C LEU A 13 -0.78 3.17 42.65
N TRP A 14 0.23 4.06 42.58
CA TRP A 14 0.09 5.37 41.94
C TRP A 14 0.88 5.53 40.62
N LEU A 15 1.40 4.45 40.06
CA LEU A 15 2.14 4.47 38.79
C LEU A 15 1.43 3.73 37.63
N LEU A 16 0.15 3.37 37.80
CA LEU A 16 -0.71 2.77 36.74
C LEU A 16 -2.00 3.56 36.53
N LEU A 17 -1.91 4.90 36.48
CA LEU A 17 -2.92 5.65 35.77
C LEU A 17 -2.49 5.69 34.29
N PRO A 18 -3.26 5.09 33.38
CA PRO A 18 -3.02 5.28 31.97
C PRO A 18 -3.20 6.76 31.69
N LEU A 19 -2.22 7.39 31.08
CA LEU A 19 -2.38 8.61 30.30
C LEU A 19 -3.37 8.29 29.16
N ALA A 20 -4.64 8.23 29.50
CA ALA A 20 -5.74 8.28 28.54
C ALA A 20 -5.91 9.75 28.14
N GLY A 21 -5.08 10.21 27.24
CA GLY A 21 -5.11 11.56 26.74
C GLY A 21 -4.38 11.64 25.40
N ALA A 22 -5.15 11.66 24.32
CA ALA A 22 -4.77 12.12 23.00
C ALA A 22 -3.60 11.37 22.31
N ALA A 23 -3.84 10.13 21.90
CA ALA A 23 -3.16 9.51 20.77
C ALA A 23 -4.18 9.09 19.72
N GLN A 24 -4.96 10.05 19.22
CA GLN A 24 -5.69 9.87 17.99
C GLN A 24 -4.71 10.06 16.85
N GLY A 25 -4.50 9.03 16.05
CA GLY A 25 -3.97 9.13 14.70
C GLY A 25 -2.50 8.80 14.46
N ILE A 26 -1.68 8.44 15.43
CA ILE A 26 -0.28 8.04 15.18
C ILE A 26 -0.16 6.52 15.32
N ARG A 27 -0.06 5.83 14.18
CA ARG A 27 0.35 4.43 14.18
C ARG A 27 1.87 4.36 14.25
N PHE A 28 2.36 3.78 15.31
CA PHE A 28 3.79 3.73 15.65
C PHE A 28 4.61 2.77 14.77
N PRO A 29 5.96 2.97 14.70
CA PRO A 29 6.85 2.14 13.91
C PRO A 29 6.91 0.68 14.41
N VAL A 30 7.40 -0.15 13.58
CA VAL A 30 7.64 -1.59 13.48
C VAL A 30 7.65 -2.46 14.74
N GLU A 31 7.85 -1.93 15.93
CA GLU A 31 7.99 -2.73 17.17
C GLU A 31 6.68 -2.93 17.94
N PHE A 32 5.58 -2.40 17.43
CA PHE A 32 4.31 -2.60 18.10
C PHE A 32 3.70 -3.95 17.75
N TRP A 33 3.82 -4.84 18.71
CA TRP A 33 3.02 -6.02 18.80
C TRP A 33 1.53 -5.64 18.80
N LYS A 34 0.80 -5.95 17.73
CA LYS A 34 -0.59 -6.29 17.94
C LYS A 34 -0.57 -7.60 18.71
N ALA A 35 -0.98 -7.57 19.99
CA ALA A 35 -1.06 -8.76 20.80
C ALA A 35 -1.76 -9.86 20.01
N PRO A 36 -1.28 -11.13 20.05
CA PRO A 36 -1.97 -12.22 19.39
C PRO A 36 -3.41 -12.23 19.89
N SER A 37 -4.35 -11.93 19.01
CA SER A 37 -5.75 -12.12 19.36
C SER A 37 -5.99 -13.61 19.52
N PRO A 38 -6.77 -14.06 20.52
CA PRO A 38 -7.03 -15.48 20.75
C PRO A 38 -7.73 -16.20 19.59
N GLN A 39 -8.07 -15.56 18.49
CA GLN A 39 -8.69 -16.03 17.25
C GLN A 39 -8.81 -14.87 16.25
N PRO A 40 -8.77 -15.05 14.95
CA PRO A 40 -8.72 -16.29 14.19
C PRO A 40 -7.32 -16.62 13.66
N ASP A 41 -7.13 -17.85 13.22
CA ASP A 41 -5.95 -18.40 12.56
C ASP A 41 -5.62 -17.75 11.19
N THR A 42 -6.02 -16.51 10.97
CA THR A 42 -5.87 -15.82 9.69
C THR A 42 -5.40 -14.37 9.86
N VAL A 43 -4.32 -14.03 9.17
CA VAL A 43 -3.82 -12.65 9.03
C VAL A 43 -4.35 -12.07 7.73
N ARG A 44 -5.05 -10.93 7.79
CA ARG A 44 -5.64 -10.23 6.65
C ARG A 44 -4.74 -9.08 6.22
N ILE A 45 -4.30 -9.10 4.97
CA ILE A 45 -3.53 -8.02 4.35
C ILE A 45 -4.39 -7.38 3.26
N PHE A 46 -4.55 -6.07 3.30
CA PHE A 46 -5.30 -5.30 2.31
C PHE A 46 -4.36 -4.44 1.48
N LEU A 47 -4.50 -4.47 0.14
CA LEU A 47 -3.67 -3.69 -0.77
C LEU A 47 -4.55 -2.92 -1.75
N VAL A 48 -4.16 -1.69 -2.03
CA VAL A 48 -4.68 -0.86 -3.13
C VAL A 48 -3.54 -0.45 -4.07
N GLY A 49 -3.90 0.00 -5.27
CA GLY A 49 -2.96 0.45 -6.29
C GLY A 49 -2.38 1.84 -6.05
N ASP A 50 -2.26 2.62 -7.12
CA ASP A 50 -1.52 3.87 -7.17
C ASP A 50 -2.32 5.04 -6.57
N VAL A 51 -1.77 5.69 -5.55
CA VAL A 51 -2.30 6.92 -4.96
C VAL A 51 -1.47 8.09 -5.48
N LEU A 52 -2.10 8.98 -6.28
CA LEU A 52 -1.41 10.08 -6.95
C LEU A 52 -1.86 11.46 -6.44
N SER A 53 -0.90 12.33 -6.17
CA SER A 53 -1.13 13.71 -5.76
C SER A 53 -1.30 14.67 -6.95
N HIS A 54 -2.20 14.34 -7.89
CA HIS A 54 -2.50 15.23 -9.02
C HIS A 54 -2.94 16.62 -8.55
N GLY A 55 -2.65 17.66 -9.33
CA GLY A 55 -2.99 19.04 -8.99
C GLY A 55 -4.46 19.21 -8.59
N ARG A 56 -5.38 18.63 -9.36
CA ARG A 56 -6.82 18.66 -9.05
C ARG A 56 -7.20 17.89 -7.78
N VAL A 57 -6.49 16.81 -7.45
CA VAL A 57 -6.68 16.07 -6.21
C VAL A 57 -6.27 16.95 -5.02
N MET A 58 -5.11 17.61 -5.12
CA MET A 58 -4.62 18.54 -4.09
C MET A 58 -5.53 19.78 -3.94
N GLU A 59 -6.00 20.36 -5.05
CA GLU A 59 -6.96 21.47 -5.02
C GLU A 59 -8.27 21.07 -4.32
N SER A 60 -8.74 19.84 -4.60
CA SER A 60 -9.96 19.32 -3.99
C SER A 60 -9.76 19.08 -2.50
N SER A 61 -8.63 18.47 -2.10
CA SER A 61 -8.33 18.25 -0.68
C SER A 61 -8.15 19.56 0.10
N ALA A 62 -7.60 20.58 -0.53
CA ALA A 62 -7.47 21.91 0.09
C ALA A 62 -8.83 22.58 0.37
N ARG A 63 -9.87 22.25 -0.40
CA ARG A 63 -11.23 22.80 -0.24
C ARG A 63 -12.12 21.96 0.67
N HIS A 64 -12.02 20.64 0.57
CA HIS A 64 -12.98 19.69 1.15
C HIS A 64 -12.34 18.74 2.18
N GLY A 65 -11.02 18.83 2.40
CA GLY A 65 -10.28 17.84 3.18
C GLY A 65 -10.10 16.53 2.41
N TYR A 66 -9.63 15.51 3.11
CA TYR A 66 -9.33 14.19 2.55
C TYR A 66 -10.42 13.14 2.83
N SER A 67 -11.37 13.42 3.72
CA SER A 67 -12.26 12.42 4.33
C SER A 67 -13.07 11.58 3.34
N SER A 68 -13.34 12.09 2.14
CA SER A 68 -14.09 11.35 1.11
C SER A 68 -13.23 10.31 0.35
N PHE A 69 -11.89 10.46 0.32
CA PHE A 69 -11.01 9.73 -0.59
C PHE A 69 -11.15 8.21 -0.46
N PHE A 70 -11.16 7.70 0.75
CA PHE A 70 -11.28 6.27 1.04
C PHE A 70 -12.48 5.92 1.94
N LYS A 71 -13.43 6.84 2.09
CA LYS A 71 -14.63 6.70 2.93
C LYS A 71 -15.39 5.39 2.69
N TYR A 72 -15.54 4.99 1.44
CA TYR A 72 -16.35 3.85 1.04
C TYR A 72 -15.65 2.49 1.16
N ILE A 73 -14.35 2.50 1.49
CA ILE A 73 -13.54 1.31 1.74
C ILE A 73 -12.78 1.40 3.08
N GLU A 74 -13.11 2.38 3.91
CA GLU A 74 -12.48 2.58 5.21
C GLU A 74 -12.61 1.35 6.11
N GLU A 75 -13.77 0.68 6.09
CA GLU A 75 -13.99 -0.55 6.83
C GLU A 75 -13.08 -1.71 6.34
N ASP A 76 -12.82 -1.81 5.04
CA ASP A 76 -11.90 -2.81 4.50
C ASP A 76 -10.45 -2.51 4.92
N ILE A 77 -10.05 -1.22 4.89
CA ILE A 77 -8.72 -0.77 5.30
C ILE A 77 -8.51 -1.02 6.79
N GLN A 78 -9.43 -0.54 7.64
CA GLN A 78 -9.31 -0.68 9.11
C GLN A 78 -9.55 -2.10 9.60
N GLY A 79 -10.33 -2.89 8.87
CA GLY A 79 -10.58 -4.29 9.16
C GLY A 79 -9.41 -5.23 8.79
N ALA A 80 -8.41 -4.74 8.05
CA ALA A 80 -7.20 -5.49 7.76
C ALA A 80 -6.24 -5.46 8.97
N ASP A 81 -5.40 -6.50 9.07
CA ASP A 81 -4.33 -6.53 10.07
C ASP A 81 -3.11 -5.73 9.61
N LEU A 82 -3.00 -5.54 8.29
CA LEU A 82 -2.03 -4.67 7.64
C LEU A 82 -2.62 -4.15 6.33
N ALA A 83 -2.63 -2.83 6.14
CA ALA A 83 -3.06 -2.19 4.91
C ALA A 83 -1.88 -1.50 4.20
N ILE A 84 -1.78 -1.68 2.87
CA ILE A 84 -0.65 -1.24 2.05
C ILE A 84 -1.16 -0.43 0.87
N CYS A 85 -0.52 0.70 0.55
CA CYS A 85 -0.77 1.48 -0.66
C CYS A 85 0.52 1.88 -1.39
N ASN A 86 0.46 2.06 -2.70
CA ASN A 86 1.56 2.67 -3.45
C ASN A 86 1.41 4.20 -3.43
N MET A 87 2.30 4.88 -2.71
CA MET A 87 2.35 6.35 -2.66
C MET A 87 3.20 6.85 -3.85
N GLU A 88 2.54 7.12 -4.96
CA GLU A 88 3.20 7.45 -6.22
C GLU A 88 3.44 8.96 -6.39
N PHE A 89 4.04 9.55 -5.37
CA PHE A 89 4.53 10.93 -5.38
C PHE A 89 5.55 11.13 -4.26
N PRO A 90 6.57 11.99 -4.46
CA PRO A 90 7.49 12.39 -3.39
C PRO A 90 6.91 13.51 -2.54
N LEU A 91 7.43 13.64 -1.31
CA LEU A 91 7.23 14.78 -0.42
C LEU A 91 8.37 15.79 -0.61
N GLY A 92 8.50 16.30 -1.84
CA GLY A 92 9.61 17.17 -2.25
C GLY A 92 9.57 18.59 -1.68
N GLY A 93 8.52 18.96 -0.94
CA GLY A 93 8.31 20.29 -0.37
C GLY A 93 7.64 21.26 -1.35
N LYS A 94 7.42 22.49 -0.86
CA LYS A 94 6.79 23.57 -1.64
C LYS A 94 7.72 24.10 -2.73
N PRO A 95 7.20 24.58 -3.88
CA PRO A 95 5.78 24.53 -4.22
C PRO A 95 5.30 23.11 -4.50
N TYR A 96 4.11 22.77 -4.01
CA TYR A 96 3.48 21.50 -4.35
C TYR A 96 3.09 21.48 -5.82
N SER A 97 3.18 20.31 -6.46
CA SER A 97 2.89 20.14 -7.89
C SER A 97 2.32 18.75 -8.18
N GLY A 98 1.43 18.69 -9.19
CA GLY A 98 0.96 17.44 -9.77
C GLY A 98 1.81 17.00 -10.96
N TYR A 99 1.22 16.17 -11.83
CA TYR A 99 1.84 15.70 -13.06
C TYR A 99 2.36 16.87 -13.92
N PRO A 100 3.52 16.76 -14.61
CA PRO A 100 4.36 15.55 -14.72
C PRO A 100 5.45 15.42 -13.63
N VAL A 101 5.63 16.40 -12.77
CA VAL A 101 6.67 16.44 -11.72
C VAL A 101 5.99 16.63 -10.37
N PHE A 102 5.72 15.54 -9.70
CA PHE A 102 4.97 15.55 -8.45
C PHE A 102 5.77 16.14 -7.27
N SER A 103 5.05 16.78 -6.40
CA SER A 103 5.46 17.10 -5.03
C SER A 103 4.21 17.22 -4.18
N GLY A 104 3.86 16.15 -3.47
CA GLY A 104 2.67 16.09 -2.63
C GLY A 104 2.87 16.81 -1.29
N PRO A 105 1.77 17.25 -0.64
CA PRO A 105 1.79 17.79 0.71
C PRO A 105 1.94 16.67 1.75
N GLU A 106 2.61 16.99 2.85
CA GLU A 106 2.87 16.06 3.95
C GLU A 106 1.60 15.59 4.66
N SER A 107 0.53 16.40 4.62
CA SER A 107 -0.79 16.05 5.15
C SER A 107 -1.46 14.89 4.39
N PHE A 108 -1.03 14.57 3.18
CA PHE A 108 -1.63 13.48 2.43
C PHE A 108 -1.25 12.10 3.00
N PRO A 109 0.04 11.74 3.16
CA PRO A 109 0.36 10.48 3.83
C PRO A 109 -0.04 10.44 5.32
N GLU A 110 -0.14 11.58 6.00
CA GLU A 110 -0.74 11.65 7.34
C GLU A 110 -2.19 11.13 7.30
N TYR A 111 -3.02 11.67 6.41
CA TYR A 111 -4.38 11.19 6.20
C TYR A 111 -4.43 9.70 5.80
N LEU A 112 -3.57 9.26 4.88
CA LEU A 112 -3.52 7.83 4.49
C LEU A 112 -3.23 6.92 5.70
N SER A 113 -2.37 7.36 6.61
CA SER A 113 -2.14 6.64 7.86
C SER A 113 -3.32 6.72 8.82
N GLU A 114 -3.99 7.87 8.91
CA GLU A 114 -5.19 8.07 9.75
C GLU A 114 -6.35 7.16 9.31
N VAL A 115 -6.59 7.04 8.01
CA VAL A 115 -7.64 6.16 7.48
C VAL A 115 -7.30 4.68 7.66
N GLY A 116 -6.02 4.35 7.85
CA GLY A 116 -5.61 3.01 8.27
C GLY A 116 -4.51 2.34 7.46
N PHE A 117 -3.91 2.99 6.46
CA PHE A 117 -2.77 2.41 5.77
C PHE A 117 -1.54 2.36 6.67
N ASP A 118 -0.91 1.19 6.73
CA ASP A 118 0.21 0.89 7.61
C ASP A 118 1.56 0.95 6.91
N VAL A 119 1.61 0.63 5.61
CA VAL A 119 2.85 0.56 4.81
C VAL A 119 2.69 1.28 3.49
N PHE A 120 3.69 2.10 3.17
CA PHE A 120 3.76 2.90 1.96
C PHE A 120 4.84 2.35 1.02
N LEU A 121 4.44 1.98 -0.21
CA LEU A 121 5.38 1.59 -1.25
C LEU A 121 5.90 2.86 -1.92
N LEU A 122 7.20 3.08 -1.89
CA LEU A 122 7.87 4.27 -2.45
C LEU A 122 8.76 3.93 -3.65
N GLY A 123 8.93 2.65 -3.96
CA GLY A 123 9.69 2.20 -5.13
C GLY A 123 8.85 2.33 -6.40
N ASN A 124 8.65 3.57 -6.89
CA ASN A 124 7.89 3.91 -8.09
C ASN A 124 8.66 4.89 -9.00
N ASN A 125 8.14 5.16 -10.21
CA ASN A 125 8.82 6.00 -11.20
C ASN A 125 8.83 7.49 -10.84
N HIS A 126 7.91 7.96 -9.98
CA HIS A 126 7.79 9.35 -9.55
C HIS A 126 8.59 9.70 -8.29
N VAL A 127 9.18 8.74 -7.63
CA VAL A 127 9.88 8.94 -6.34
C VAL A 127 11.06 9.92 -6.43
N LEU A 128 11.65 10.09 -7.63
CA LEU A 128 12.74 11.06 -7.92
C LEU A 128 12.27 12.33 -8.65
N ASP A 129 11.00 12.63 -8.73
CA ASP A 129 10.50 13.82 -9.43
C ASP A 129 11.09 15.13 -8.92
N ARG A 130 11.52 15.16 -7.67
CA ARG A 130 12.24 16.31 -7.05
C ARG A 130 13.71 16.00 -6.81
N GLY A 131 14.27 15.06 -7.61
CA GLY A 131 15.66 14.64 -7.54
C GLY A 131 16.04 13.93 -6.23
N SER A 132 17.33 13.72 -6.02
CA SER A 132 17.85 13.08 -4.81
C SER A 132 17.54 13.87 -3.53
N ALA A 133 17.52 15.20 -3.60
CA ALA A 133 17.15 16.04 -2.46
C ALA A 133 15.68 15.86 -2.08
N GLY A 134 14.78 15.77 -3.08
CA GLY A 134 13.38 15.49 -2.87
C GLY A 134 13.15 14.09 -2.26
N LEU A 135 13.88 13.08 -2.72
CA LEU A 135 13.81 11.74 -2.12
C LEU A 135 14.35 11.73 -0.68
N SER A 136 15.49 12.39 -0.41
CA SER A 136 16.00 12.53 0.97
C SER A 136 14.95 13.15 1.88
N ARG A 137 14.31 14.23 1.42
CA ARG A 137 13.23 14.88 2.16
C ARG A 137 12.02 13.97 2.33
N THR A 138 11.63 13.22 1.30
CA THR A 138 10.53 12.26 1.41
C THR A 138 10.80 11.24 2.52
N ILE A 139 12.00 10.65 2.53
CA ILE A 139 12.41 9.69 3.56
C ILE A 139 12.35 10.35 4.96
N GLU A 140 12.94 11.54 5.10
CA GLU A 140 12.92 12.31 6.36
C GLU A 140 11.47 12.56 6.84
N GLN A 141 10.58 12.96 5.94
CA GLN A 141 9.18 13.25 6.28
C GLN A 141 8.40 11.98 6.67
N MET A 142 8.69 10.82 6.06
CA MET A 142 8.11 9.54 6.46
C MET A 142 8.62 9.13 7.87
N GLU A 143 9.91 9.26 8.12
CA GLU A 143 10.54 8.94 9.41
C GLU A 143 10.03 9.85 10.54
N LEU A 144 9.96 11.16 10.31
CA LEU A 144 9.45 12.14 11.29
C LEU A 144 8.00 11.85 11.73
N ARG A 145 7.22 11.22 10.85
CA ARG A 145 5.81 10.85 11.11
C ARG A 145 5.63 9.42 11.58
N GLY A 146 6.73 8.66 11.70
CA GLY A 146 6.68 7.25 12.04
C GLY A 146 5.96 6.38 11.01
N LEU A 147 5.89 6.82 9.75
CA LEU A 147 5.24 6.10 8.65
C LEU A 147 6.18 5.01 8.12
N ARG A 148 5.69 3.78 8.04
CA ARG A 148 6.47 2.68 7.46
C ARG A 148 6.50 2.74 5.96
N TYR A 149 7.66 2.54 5.39
CA TYR A 149 7.84 2.54 3.93
C TYR A 149 8.86 1.48 3.50
N THR A 150 8.86 1.19 2.20
CA THR A 150 9.85 0.31 1.54
C THR A 150 10.07 0.74 0.09
N GLY A 151 11.06 0.16 -0.58
CA GLY A 151 11.39 0.47 -1.98
C GLY A 151 12.46 1.55 -2.13
N VAL A 152 12.79 2.27 -1.05
CA VAL A 152 13.85 3.30 -1.00
C VAL A 152 14.66 3.20 0.29
N ALA A 153 15.85 3.81 0.32
CA ALA A 153 16.66 3.86 1.53
C ALA A 153 17.62 5.05 1.52
N ALA A 154 17.84 5.66 2.68
CA ALA A 154 18.78 6.77 2.87
C ALA A 154 20.25 6.32 2.97
N SER A 155 20.51 5.08 3.36
CA SER A 155 21.84 4.52 3.59
C SER A 155 21.88 3.00 3.42
N ALA A 156 23.07 2.41 3.41
CA ALA A 156 23.25 0.96 3.35
C ALA A 156 22.62 0.23 4.54
N ALA A 157 22.70 0.82 5.73
CA ALA A 157 22.08 0.25 6.94
C ALA A 157 20.55 0.28 6.80
N ALA A 158 19.97 1.41 6.37
CA ALA A 158 18.54 1.53 6.10
C ALA A 158 18.07 0.58 4.98
N ASP A 159 18.86 0.42 3.90
CA ASP A 159 18.54 -0.52 2.82
C ASP A 159 18.41 -1.97 3.32
N THR A 160 19.25 -2.37 4.25
CA THR A 160 19.19 -3.71 4.84
C THR A 160 17.92 -3.92 5.70
N LEU A 161 17.39 -2.86 6.31
CA LEU A 161 16.20 -2.89 7.16
C LEU A 161 14.89 -2.74 6.37
N LEU A 162 14.93 -1.94 5.30
CA LEU A 162 13.74 -1.55 4.55
C LEU A 162 13.53 -2.34 3.23
N ASN A 163 14.56 -3.04 2.77
CA ASN A 163 14.52 -3.80 1.52
C ASN A 163 15.11 -5.21 1.72
N PRO A 164 14.30 -6.21 2.11
CA PRO A 164 12.86 -6.16 2.33
C PRO A 164 12.48 -5.51 3.66
N LEU A 165 11.29 -4.91 3.73
CA LEU A 165 10.67 -4.53 4.99
C LEU A 165 10.06 -5.78 5.63
N ILE A 166 10.49 -6.10 6.85
CA ILE A 166 9.93 -7.21 7.63
C ILE A 166 8.90 -6.65 8.62
N VAL A 167 7.67 -7.14 8.53
CA VAL A 167 6.57 -6.75 9.43
C VAL A 167 6.07 -7.99 10.17
N GLN A 168 5.92 -7.89 11.48
CA GLN A 168 5.29 -8.93 12.27
C GLN A 168 3.83 -8.56 12.55
N VAL A 169 2.90 -9.44 12.15
CA VAL A 169 1.45 -9.23 12.28
C VAL A 169 0.82 -10.52 12.81
N LYS A 170 0.23 -10.49 14.01
CA LYS A 170 -0.43 -11.66 14.65
C LYS A 170 0.41 -12.95 14.58
N GLY A 171 1.71 -12.83 14.82
CA GLY A 171 2.62 -13.98 14.78
C GLY A 171 3.17 -14.32 13.39
N LEU A 172 2.62 -13.79 12.31
CA LEU A 172 3.15 -13.94 10.95
C LEU A 172 4.29 -12.93 10.72
N ARG A 173 5.44 -13.42 10.25
CA ARG A 173 6.52 -12.58 9.71
C ARG A 173 6.32 -12.42 8.21
N LEU A 174 5.98 -11.22 7.78
CA LEU A 174 5.76 -10.86 6.39
C LEU A 174 6.95 -10.05 5.87
N ALA A 175 7.59 -10.49 4.80
CA ALA A 175 8.53 -9.67 4.04
C ALA A 175 7.79 -8.95 2.91
N ILE A 176 7.94 -7.63 2.84
CA ILE A 176 7.41 -6.81 1.76
C ILE A 176 8.59 -6.34 0.91
N VAL A 177 8.61 -6.73 -0.36
CA VAL A 177 9.63 -6.35 -1.34
C VAL A 177 9.00 -5.43 -2.36
N ASN A 178 9.46 -4.18 -2.43
CA ASN A 178 8.98 -3.19 -3.40
C ASN A 178 10.15 -2.66 -4.24
N PHE A 179 9.93 -2.49 -5.53
CA PHE A 179 10.91 -1.97 -6.49
C PHE A 179 10.21 -1.38 -7.72
N THR A 180 10.94 -0.59 -8.51
CA THR A 180 10.43 0.01 -9.75
C THR A 180 11.27 -0.35 -10.97
N TYR A 181 10.61 -0.44 -12.13
CA TYR A 181 11.28 -0.60 -13.44
C TYR A 181 12.21 0.56 -13.76
N GLY A 182 11.85 1.77 -13.34
CA GLY A 182 12.56 2.98 -13.67
C GLY A 182 12.20 4.17 -12.79
N THR A 183 12.75 5.33 -13.09
CA THR A 183 12.34 6.62 -12.53
C THR A 183 12.32 7.67 -13.65
N ASN A 184 11.32 8.57 -13.62
CA ASN A 184 11.12 9.61 -14.64
C ASN A 184 12.24 10.67 -14.61
N GLN A 185 12.83 10.91 -13.44
CA GLN A 185 14.00 11.76 -13.28
C GLN A 185 15.22 10.88 -13.02
N GLY A 186 16.41 11.40 -13.39
CA GLY A 186 17.66 10.65 -13.46
C GLY A 186 17.97 9.72 -12.29
N ALA A 187 18.96 8.86 -12.46
CA ALA A 187 19.40 7.94 -11.42
C ALA A 187 19.84 8.73 -10.18
N SER A 188 19.39 8.29 -8.99
CA SER A 188 19.98 8.77 -7.75
C SER A 188 21.46 8.43 -7.71
N ALA A 189 22.25 9.30 -7.09
CA ALA A 189 23.58 8.95 -6.66
C ALA A 189 23.57 7.68 -5.78
N ARG A 190 24.70 7.33 -5.16
CA ARG A 190 24.81 6.16 -4.29
C ARG A 190 23.70 6.14 -3.21
N TRP A 191 23.38 7.29 -2.62
CA TRP A 191 22.34 7.49 -1.62
C TRP A 191 21.69 8.88 -1.78
N PRO A 192 20.38 9.04 -1.55
CA PRO A 192 19.40 7.98 -1.27
C PRO A 192 19.22 7.03 -2.46
N LYS A 193 18.88 5.78 -2.19
CA LYS A 193 18.73 4.70 -3.19
C LYS A 193 17.26 4.40 -3.44
N VAL A 194 16.93 4.13 -4.70
CA VAL A 194 15.66 3.52 -5.12
C VAL A 194 15.93 2.08 -5.52
N GLN A 195 15.11 1.16 -5.02
CA GLN A 195 15.19 -0.25 -5.40
C GLN A 195 14.70 -0.42 -6.84
N ARG A 196 15.53 -1.02 -7.68
CA ARG A 196 15.28 -1.17 -9.13
C ARG A 196 14.92 -2.58 -9.51
N MET A 197 14.15 -2.74 -10.60
CA MET A 197 13.84 -4.01 -11.25
C MET A 197 15.09 -4.56 -11.94
N ASN A 198 16.02 -5.08 -11.14
CA ASN A 198 17.26 -5.69 -11.60
C ASN A 198 17.51 -6.97 -10.81
N LYS A 199 17.57 -8.12 -11.49
CA LYS A 199 17.71 -9.44 -10.86
C LYS A 199 18.92 -9.51 -9.92
N ALA A 200 20.08 -9.00 -10.34
CA ALA A 200 21.28 -9.02 -9.51
C ALA A 200 21.17 -8.15 -8.24
N ALA A 201 20.45 -7.01 -8.33
CA ALA A 201 20.20 -6.14 -7.18
C ALA A 201 19.11 -6.72 -6.25
N LEU A 202 18.13 -7.44 -6.80
CA LEU A 202 17.02 -8.02 -6.05
C LEU A 202 17.36 -9.37 -5.43
N GLU A 203 18.31 -10.13 -5.97
CA GLU A 203 18.70 -11.44 -5.44
C GLU A 203 19.03 -11.41 -3.93
N PRO A 204 19.92 -10.52 -3.43
CA PRO A 204 20.20 -10.44 -2.00
C PRO A 204 18.99 -9.96 -1.18
N VAL A 205 18.07 -9.16 -1.75
CA VAL A 205 16.83 -8.73 -1.09
C VAL A 205 15.91 -9.93 -0.91
N MET A 206 15.69 -10.70 -1.97
CA MET A 206 14.87 -11.92 -1.94
C MET A 206 15.47 -12.99 -1.03
N ALA A 207 16.80 -13.13 -0.99
CA ALA A 207 17.47 -14.05 -0.08
C ALA A 207 17.17 -13.68 1.39
N ARG A 208 17.31 -12.39 1.76
CA ARG A 208 16.95 -11.91 3.10
C ARG A 208 15.45 -12.08 3.42
N ALA A 209 14.58 -11.88 2.43
CA ALA A 209 13.15 -12.07 2.60
C ALA A 209 12.81 -13.52 3.00
N ARG A 210 13.37 -14.50 2.27
CA ARG A 210 13.19 -15.93 2.56
C ARG A 210 13.77 -16.35 3.92
N GLU A 211 14.89 -15.77 4.30
CA GLU A 211 15.55 -16.08 5.57
C GLU A 211 14.76 -15.55 6.78
N LYS A 212 14.20 -14.34 6.67
CA LYS A 212 13.64 -13.60 7.80
C LYS A 212 12.13 -13.69 7.94
N ALA A 213 11.43 -14.16 6.92
CA ALA A 213 9.96 -14.13 6.89
C ALA A 213 9.34 -15.50 6.59
N ASP A 214 8.11 -15.65 7.01
CA ASP A 214 7.28 -16.83 6.74
C ASP A 214 6.60 -16.71 5.38
N ILE A 215 6.22 -15.47 5.01
CA ILE A 215 5.59 -15.11 3.74
C ILE A 215 6.38 -13.97 3.08
N VAL A 216 6.58 -14.07 1.77
CA VAL A 216 7.20 -13.03 0.93
C VAL A 216 6.14 -12.48 -0.02
N LEU A 217 5.74 -11.23 0.21
CA LEU A 217 4.87 -10.43 -0.65
C LEU A 217 5.74 -9.50 -1.49
N VAL A 218 5.63 -9.59 -2.80
CA VAL A 218 6.37 -8.72 -3.72
C VAL A 218 5.43 -7.73 -4.37
N CYS A 219 5.76 -6.45 -4.29
CA CYS A 219 4.98 -5.34 -4.82
C CYS A 219 5.81 -4.58 -5.87
N PRO A 220 5.88 -5.06 -7.12
CA PRO A 220 6.62 -4.41 -8.20
C PRO A 220 5.84 -3.22 -8.76
N HIS A 221 6.55 -2.16 -9.14
CA HIS A 221 6.05 -1.06 -9.92
C HIS A 221 6.62 -1.17 -11.35
N TRP A 222 5.85 -1.75 -12.27
CA TRP A 222 6.33 -2.30 -13.54
C TRP A 222 5.31 -2.26 -14.68
N GLY A 223 5.75 -2.63 -15.88
CA GLY A 223 4.89 -2.77 -17.05
C GLY A 223 4.86 -1.51 -17.92
N VAL A 224 3.81 -1.39 -18.72
CA VAL A 224 3.60 -0.27 -19.65
C VAL A 224 2.32 0.46 -19.27
N GLU A 225 2.41 1.79 -19.14
CA GLU A 225 1.24 2.63 -18.85
C GLU A 225 0.09 2.36 -19.82
N TYR A 226 -1.12 2.24 -19.27
CA TYR A 226 -2.39 2.02 -19.97
C TYR A 226 -2.53 0.71 -20.75
N ALA A 227 -1.55 -0.19 -20.67
CA ALA A 227 -1.68 -1.54 -21.23
C ALA A 227 -2.62 -2.38 -20.35
N LEU A 228 -3.72 -2.89 -20.90
CA LEU A 228 -4.72 -3.68 -20.17
C LEU A 228 -4.29 -5.10 -19.86
N THR A 229 -3.20 -5.58 -20.46
CA THR A 229 -2.64 -6.90 -20.23
C THR A 229 -1.15 -6.77 -19.89
N HIS A 230 -0.64 -7.70 -19.11
CA HIS A 230 0.78 -7.75 -18.81
C HIS A 230 1.62 -8.03 -20.06
N ASN A 231 2.90 -7.71 -20.00
CA ASN A 231 3.86 -7.98 -21.06
C ASN A 231 4.83 -9.11 -20.67
N ALA A 232 5.62 -9.56 -21.65
CA ALA A 232 6.60 -10.65 -21.45
C ALA A 232 7.67 -10.34 -20.38
N GLU A 233 8.05 -9.07 -20.20
CA GLU A 233 9.00 -8.66 -19.16
C GLU A 233 8.40 -8.83 -17.76
N GLN A 234 7.14 -8.45 -17.57
CA GLN A 234 6.41 -8.67 -16.33
C GLN A 234 6.29 -10.17 -16.03
N GLU A 235 5.92 -10.99 -17.03
CA GLU A 235 5.79 -12.43 -16.86
C GLU A 235 7.14 -13.08 -16.52
N GLU A 236 8.23 -12.75 -17.22
CA GLU A 236 9.58 -13.27 -16.95
C GLU A 236 10.05 -12.90 -15.53
N MET A 237 9.81 -11.66 -15.12
CA MET A 237 10.17 -11.18 -13.78
C MET A 237 9.33 -11.90 -12.71
N ALA A 238 8.03 -12.08 -12.92
CA ALA A 238 7.16 -12.82 -12.00
C ALA A 238 7.67 -14.26 -11.80
N ARG A 239 7.97 -14.97 -12.88
CA ARG A 239 8.53 -16.33 -12.80
C ARG A 239 9.86 -16.36 -12.04
N TRP A 240 10.72 -15.36 -12.25
CA TRP A 240 11.98 -15.25 -11.51
C TRP A 240 11.73 -14.98 -10.02
N LEU A 241 10.85 -14.07 -9.67
CA LEU A 241 10.49 -13.76 -8.27
C LEU A 241 9.92 -14.98 -7.54
N ILE A 242 9.06 -15.74 -8.20
CA ILE A 242 8.50 -16.99 -7.66
C ILE A 242 9.63 -18.00 -7.40
N LYS A 243 10.55 -18.18 -8.34
CA LYS A 243 11.75 -19.01 -8.15
C LYS A 243 12.60 -18.52 -6.98
N GLN A 244 12.61 -17.21 -6.74
CA GLN A 244 13.27 -16.61 -5.58
C GLN A 244 12.43 -16.68 -4.28
N GLY A 245 11.26 -17.31 -4.28
CA GLY A 245 10.45 -17.58 -3.09
C GLY A 245 9.37 -16.54 -2.80
N ALA A 246 8.92 -15.80 -3.80
CA ALA A 246 7.69 -15.00 -3.68
C ALA A 246 6.48 -15.90 -3.47
N HIS A 247 5.60 -15.55 -2.52
CA HIS A 247 4.35 -16.24 -2.23
C HIS A 247 3.14 -15.54 -2.83
N VAL A 248 3.21 -14.25 -3.05
CA VAL A 248 2.21 -13.41 -3.73
C VAL A 248 2.91 -12.27 -4.43
N ILE A 249 2.44 -11.89 -5.62
CA ILE A 249 2.91 -10.72 -6.36
C ILE A 249 1.73 -9.81 -6.62
N VAL A 250 1.85 -8.52 -6.24
CA VAL A 250 0.81 -7.50 -6.43
C VAL A 250 1.46 -6.26 -7.04
N GLY A 251 1.27 -6.07 -8.34
CA GLY A 251 1.90 -5.02 -9.13
C GLY A 251 1.11 -3.72 -9.22
N SER A 252 1.80 -2.67 -9.65
CA SER A 252 1.31 -1.31 -9.89
C SER A 252 2.06 -0.66 -11.07
N HIS A 253 1.76 0.58 -11.44
CA HIS A 253 2.33 1.40 -12.51
C HIS A 253 1.48 1.51 -13.79
N PRO A 254 0.86 0.46 -14.37
CA PRO A 254 0.11 0.64 -15.61
C PRO A 254 -1.07 1.61 -15.51
N HIS A 255 -1.45 2.06 -14.33
CA HIS A 255 -2.60 2.93 -14.04
C HIS A 255 -3.96 2.37 -14.47
N VAL A 256 -3.98 1.13 -14.92
CA VAL A 256 -5.16 0.34 -15.24
C VAL A 256 -5.06 -1.02 -14.56
N VAL A 257 -6.20 -1.62 -14.25
CA VAL A 257 -6.20 -3.01 -13.79
C VAL A 257 -5.77 -3.89 -14.96
N GLN A 258 -4.71 -4.68 -14.75
CA GLN A 258 -4.29 -5.72 -15.68
C GLN A 258 -4.87 -7.07 -15.27
N ASP A 259 -4.72 -8.04 -16.14
CA ASP A 259 -5.05 -9.43 -15.87
C ASP A 259 -4.27 -9.97 -14.65
N MET A 260 -4.74 -11.09 -14.13
CA MET A 260 -4.03 -11.87 -13.12
C MET A 260 -3.92 -13.32 -13.56
N GLU A 261 -2.97 -14.03 -12.99
CA GLU A 261 -2.87 -15.48 -13.15
C GLU A 261 -2.37 -16.18 -11.89
N TRP A 262 -2.58 -17.47 -11.83
CA TRP A 262 -1.94 -18.33 -10.86
C TRP A 262 -0.74 -19.02 -11.52
N MET A 263 0.47 -18.73 -11.05
CA MET A 263 1.68 -19.45 -11.44
C MET A 263 1.99 -20.54 -10.40
N GLY A 264 1.46 -21.73 -10.60
CA GLY A 264 1.39 -22.75 -9.55
C GLY A 264 0.47 -22.30 -8.42
N ASP A 265 0.99 -22.24 -7.19
CA ASP A 265 0.25 -21.79 -6.00
C ASP A 265 0.41 -20.29 -5.70
N VAL A 266 1.06 -19.54 -6.58
CA VAL A 266 1.36 -18.12 -6.39
C VAL A 266 0.44 -17.26 -7.25
N PRO A 267 -0.44 -16.44 -6.66
CA PRO A 267 -1.23 -15.47 -7.41
C PRO A 267 -0.37 -14.27 -7.80
N VAL A 268 -0.50 -13.87 -9.08
CA VAL A 268 0.16 -12.72 -9.66
C VAL A 268 -0.90 -11.75 -10.13
N TYR A 269 -1.06 -10.63 -9.43
CA TYR A 269 -1.84 -9.47 -9.84
C TYR A 269 -0.88 -8.51 -10.56
N TYR A 270 -0.95 -8.41 -11.88
CA TYR A 270 0.04 -7.63 -12.62
C TYR A 270 -0.09 -6.13 -12.40
N SER A 271 -1.30 -5.61 -12.24
CA SER A 271 -1.55 -4.24 -11.83
C SER A 271 -2.92 -4.08 -11.18
N LEU A 272 -2.97 -3.33 -10.09
CA LEU A 272 -4.22 -2.94 -9.44
C LEU A 272 -4.82 -1.65 -10.00
N GLY A 273 -4.11 -0.90 -10.86
CA GLY A 273 -4.56 0.41 -11.33
C GLY A 273 -4.45 1.52 -10.30
N ASN A 274 -5.27 2.57 -10.44
CA ASN A 274 -5.21 3.76 -9.59
C ASN A 274 -6.22 3.74 -8.46
N ALA A 275 -5.73 3.72 -7.20
CA ALA A 275 -6.57 3.91 -6.02
C ALA A 275 -7.17 5.33 -5.93
N LEU A 276 -6.37 6.33 -6.28
CA LEU A 276 -6.82 7.73 -6.32
C LEU A 276 -6.04 8.50 -7.37
N SER A 277 -6.73 9.07 -8.34
CA SER A 277 -6.10 9.83 -9.42
C SER A 277 -7.05 10.87 -10.04
N ASN A 278 -6.51 11.79 -10.87
CA ASN A 278 -7.30 12.66 -11.73
C ASN A 278 -7.28 12.23 -13.21
N GLN A 279 -6.90 11.01 -13.50
CA GLN A 279 -6.87 10.55 -14.89
C GLN A 279 -8.27 10.53 -15.49
N ASN A 280 -8.37 10.80 -16.81
CA ASN A 280 -9.66 10.93 -17.51
C ASN A 280 -10.07 9.65 -18.22
N ASP A 281 -9.10 8.86 -18.65
CA ASP A 281 -9.34 7.61 -19.36
C ASP A 281 -10.13 6.65 -18.48
N LEU A 282 -11.22 6.11 -19.03
CA LEU A 282 -12.15 5.31 -18.23
C LEU A 282 -11.50 4.06 -17.63
N PRO A 283 -10.65 3.29 -18.37
CA PRO A 283 -9.94 2.17 -17.78
C PRO A 283 -9.02 2.58 -16.60
N ALA A 284 -8.45 3.79 -16.63
CA ALA A 284 -7.58 4.30 -15.58
C ALA A 284 -8.34 4.80 -14.33
N ARG A 285 -9.67 4.76 -14.35
CA ARG A 285 -10.54 5.03 -13.21
C ARG A 285 -11.03 3.75 -12.53
N LEU A 286 -10.86 2.60 -13.19
CA LEU A 286 -11.12 1.30 -12.61
C LEU A 286 -9.88 0.83 -11.84
N GLU A 287 -10.09 0.41 -10.61
CA GLU A 287 -9.07 -0.04 -9.68
C GLU A 287 -9.38 -1.44 -9.17
N GLY A 288 -8.33 -2.19 -8.81
CA GLY A 288 -8.41 -3.40 -8.00
C GLY A 288 -7.96 -3.13 -6.56
N ALA A 289 -8.68 -3.66 -5.59
CA ALA A 289 -8.21 -3.80 -4.21
C ALA A 289 -8.16 -5.27 -3.84
N VAL A 290 -7.04 -5.71 -3.26
CA VAL A 290 -6.81 -7.12 -2.94
C VAL A 290 -6.81 -7.33 -1.45
N THR A 291 -7.58 -8.32 -0.98
CA THR A 291 -7.53 -8.83 0.39
C THR A 291 -6.91 -10.23 0.36
N LEU A 292 -5.77 -10.39 1.03
CA LEU A 292 -5.07 -11.66 1.20
C LEU A 292 -5.29 -12.18 2.62
N GLY A 293 -5.67 -13.45 2.76
CA GLY A 293 -5.80 -14.12 4.05
C GLY A 293 -4.74 -15.20 4.19
N PHE A 294 -3.86 -15.08 5.19
CA PHE A 294 -2.83 -16.07 5.48
C PHE A 294 -3.22 -16.86 6.73
N ALA A 295 -3.33 -18.17 6.60
CA ALA A 295 -3.52 -19.06 7.73
C ALA A 295 -2.22 -19.16 8.55
N THR A 296 -2.35 -19.08 9.89
CA THR A 296 -1.21 -19.04 10.84
C THR A 296 -1.40 -20.03 11.98
N ARG A 297 -1.93 -21.23 11.69
CA ARG A 297 -2.19 -22.24 12.71
C ARG A 297 -0.91 -22.69 13.39
N LEU A 298 -1.00 -22.87 14.71
CA LEU A 298 0.12 -23.35 15.50
C LEU A 298 0.59 -24.73 15.01
N GLY A 299 1.88 -24.87 14.71
CA GLY A 299 2.49 -26.10 14.21
C GLY A 299 2.44 -26.29 12.70
N GLU A 300 1.79 -25.40 11.96
CA GLU A 300 1.76 -25.40 10.50
C GLU A 300 2.60 -24.24 9.94
N ARG A 301 3.10 -24.37 8.72
CA ARG A 301 3.72 -23.24 8.02
C ARG A 301 2.64 -22.29 7.56
N PRO A 302 2.79 -20.98 7.80
CA PRO A 302 1.87 -20.00 7.24
C PRO A 302 1.76 -20.13 5.72
N HIS A 303 0.52 -20.05 5.20
CA HIS A 303 0.24 -20.16 3.77
C HIS A 303 -0.93 -19.28 3.38
N LEU A 304 -1.03 -18.93 2.09
CA LEU A 304 -2.16 -18.19 1.55
C LEU A 304 -3.41 -19.09 1.58
N ALA A 305 -4.39 -18.72 2.39
CA ALA A 305 -5.65 -19.42 2.53
C ALA A 305 -6.77 -18.81 1.69
N SER A 306 -6.69 -17.51 1.42
CA SER A 306 -7.66 -16.80 0.57
C SER A 306 -7.03 -15.59 -0.11
N ALA A 307 -7.53 -15.32 -1.32
CA ALA A 307 -7.18 -14.11 -2.08
C ALA A 307 -8.46 -13.59 -2.74
N ARG A 308 -8.87 -12.39 -2.39
CA ARG A 308 -10.07 -11.74 -2.92
C ARG A 308 -9.68 -10.44 -3.62
N LEU A 309 -10.10 -10.29 -4.87
CA LEU A 309 -10.04 -9.04 -5.60
C LEU A 309 -11.43 -8.40 -5.60
N GLN A 310 -11.50 -7.12 -5.25
CA GLN A 310 -12.68 -6.30 -5.45
C GLN A 310 -12.35 -5.15 -6.39
N TYR A 311 -13.33 -4.72 -7.18
CA TYR A 311 -13.17 -3.59 -8.07
C TYR A 311 -13.70 -2.33 -7.43
N LEU A 312 -12.93 -1.26 -7.58
CA LEU A 312 -13.27 0.08 -7.16
C LEU A 312 -13.31 1.01 -8.38
N TRP A 313 -13.95 2.15 -8.21
CA TRP A 313 -13.97 3.21 -9.19
C TRP A 313 -13.51 4.52 -8.56
N CYS A 314 -12.51 5.16 -9.15
CA CYS A 314 -12.10 6.49 -8.74
C CYS A 314 -13.09 7.52 -9.28
N THR A 315 -13.94 8.09 -8.41
CA THR A 315 -14.89 9.14 -8.74
C THR A 315 -14.20 10.51 -8.73
N LYS A 316 -14.76 11.43 -9.53
CA LYS A 316 -14.37 12.84 -9.53
C LYS A 316 -15.33 13.68 -8.71
N PRO A 317 -14.94 14.92 -8.32
CA PRO A 317 -15.83 15.85 -7.64
C PRO A 317 -17.18 16.00 -8.35
N GLY A 318 -18.27 15.89 -7.60
CA GLY A 318 -19.63 15.99 -8.10
C GLY A 318 -20.30 14.68 -8.52
N MET A 319 -19.56 13.57 -8.64
CA MET A 319 -20.15 12.28 -9.02
C MET A 319 -20.84 11.57 -7.84
N VAL A 320 -20.15 11.41 -6.74
CA VAL A 320 -20.64 10.80 -5.49
C VAL A 320 -20.45 11.77 -4.35
N GLU A 321 -19.27 12.32 -4.19
CA GLU A 321 -18.87 13.30 -3.18
C GLU A 321 -18.53 14.66 -3.83
N ASP A 322 -18.32 15.69 -3.01
CA ASP A 322 -17.81 16.99 -3.48
C ASP A 322 -16.32 16.96 -3.82
N SER A 323 -15.66 15.88 -3.49
CA SER A 323 -14.25 15.60 -3.77
C SER A 323 -14.08 14.26 -4.45
N TYR A 324 -12.85 13.82 -4.64
CA TYR A 324 -12.53 12.47 -5.15
C TYR A 324 -12.93 11.41 -4.13
N ALA A 325 -13.25 10.21 -4.61
CA ALA A 325 -13.46 9.04 -3.76
C ALA A 325 -13.19 7.74 -4.53
N ALA A 326 -12.55 6.78 -3.87
CA ALA A 326 -12.50 5.39 -4.29
C ALA A 326 -13.79 4.70 -3.81
N VAL A 327 -14.65 4.30 -4.75
CA VAL A 327 -15.94 3.67 -4.42
C VAL A 327 -16.01 2.25 -4.95
N PRO A 328 -16.52 1.27 -4.19
CA PRO A 328 -16.79 -0.06 -4.71
C PRO A 328 -17.71 0.01 -5.95
N VAL A 329 -17.40 -0.75 -7.00
CA VAL A 329 -18.27 -0.82 -8.19
C VAL A 329 -19.66 -1.39 -7.86
N ALA A 330 -19.78 -2.06 -6.73
CA ALA A 330 -21.05 -2.55 -6.16
C ALA A 330 -21.82 -1.46 -5.40
N LEU A 331 -21.28 -0.23 -5.26
CA LEU A 331 -21.97 0.87 -4.60
C LEU A 331 -23.31 1.14 -5.30
N PRO A 332 -24.46 1.17 -4.56
CA PRO A 332 -25.76 1.38 -5.16
C PRO A 332 -25.85 2.67 -5.98
N SER A 333 -26.59 2.63 -7.09
CA SER A 333 -26.79 3.80 -7.97
C SER A 333 -27.38 5.02 -7.24
N THR A 334 -28.08 4.82 -6.14
CA THR A 334 -28.65 5.89 -5.30
C THR A 334 -27.63 6.81 -4.65
N TYR A 335 -26.35 6.40 -4.60
CA TYR A 335 -25.24 7.24 -4.11
C TYR A 335 -24.70 8.17 -5.19
N TRP A 336 -24.99 7.90 -6.45
CA TRP A 336 -24.51 8.68 -7.60
C TRP A 336 -25.42 9.85 -7.88
N ARG A 337 -24.84 11.04 -8.02
CA ARG A 337 -25.59 12.27 -8.29
C ARG A 337 -26.16 12.30 -9.71
N ASP A 338 -25.39 11.74 -10.68
CA ASP A 338 -25.83 11.58 -12.07
C ASP A 338 -25.89 10.07 -12.42
N PRO A 339 -27.07 9.56 -12.84
CA PRO A 339 -27.21 8.20 -13.34
C PRO A 339 -26.30 7.87 -14.52
N ALA A 340 -25.93 8.85 -15.36
CA ALA A 340 -25.03 8.64 -16.49
C ALA A 340 -23.61 8.27 -16.04
N ASP A 341 -23.13 8.84 -14.94
CA ASP A 341 -21.82 8.48 -14.36
C ASP A 341 -21.81 7.03 -13.87
N TYR A 342 -22.88 6.59 -13.20
CA TYR A 342 -23.05 5.20 -12.81
C TYR A 342 -23.08 4.25 -14.01
N GLN A 343 -23.84 4.59 -15.06
CA GLN A 343 -23.89 3.79 -16.28
C GLN A 343 -22.55 3.71 -16.98
N THR A 344 -21.80 4.81 -17.01
CA THR A 344 -20.43 4.85 -17.57
C THR A 344 -19.50 3.91 -16.83
N MET A 345 -19.52 3.92 -15.50
CA MET A 345 -18.73 2.99 -14.66
C MET A 345 -19.12 1.54 -14.98
N GLN A 346 -20.42 1.21 -15.01
CA GLN A 346 -20.90 -0.15 -15.31
C GLN A 346 -20.51 -0.61 -16.72
N ALA A 347 -20.56 0.27 -17.71
CA ALA A 347 -20.16 -0.04 -19.08
C ALA A 347 -18.65 -0.31 -19.17
N THR A 348 -17.83 0.50 -18.48
CA THR A 348 -16.38 0.32 -18.43
C THR A 348 -16.01 -1.02 -17.77
N LEU A 349 -16.65 -1.35 -16.66
CA LEU A 349 -16.44 -2.63 -15.98
C LEU A 349 -16.77 -3.82 -16.89
N LYS A 350 -17.89 -3.76 -17.65
CA LYS A 350 -18.28 -4.82 -18.58
C LYS A 350 -17.32 -4.95 -19.77
N SER A 351 -16.78 -3.84 -20.28
CA SER A 351 -15.87 -3.84 -21.44
C SER A 351 -14.44 -4.28 -21.08
N SER A 352 -14.08 -4.26 -19.82
CA SER A 352 -12.71 -4.53 -19.39
C SER A 352 -12.29 -6.01 -19.43
N ASN A 353 -13.16 -6.93 -19.88
CA ASN A 353 -12.93 -8.39 -19.92
C ASN A 353 -12.41 -9.03 -18.59
N ILE A 354 -12.26 -8.23 -17.57
CA ILE A 354 -11.64 -8.59 -16.29
C ILE A 354 -12.57 -9.53 -15.50
N ILE A 355 -13.89 -9.40 -15.71
CA ILE A 355 -14.90 -10.21 -15.01
C ILE A 355 -14.82 -11.71 -15.40
N ALA A 356 -14.33 -12.04 -16.58
CA ALA A 356 -14.30 -13.41 -17.09
C ALA A 356 -13.19 -14.29 -16.48
N ILE A 357 -12.20 -13.69 -15.82
CA ILE A 357 -11.00 -14.40 -15.34
C ILE A 357 -11.17 -14.91 -13.88
N PHE A 358 -12.13 -14.36 -13.13
CA PHE A 358 -12.22 -14.57 -11.68
C PHE A 358 -13.35 -15.52 -11.21
N ALA A 359 -14.17 -16.01 -12.10
CA ALA A 359 -15.13 -17.07 -11.78
C ALA A 359 -14.44 -18.45 -11.85
N LYS A 360 -13.49 -18.71 -10.96
CA LYS A 360 -13.18 -20.08 -10.55
C LYS A 360 -13.76 -20.26 -9.16
N ASP A 361 -14.85 -21.04 -9.14
CA ASP A 361 -15.48 -21.60 -7.96
C ASP A 361 -14.48 -22.42 -7.12
#